data_6e7f4ae432d75b7c784608442f0d0c90
#
_entry.id   6e7f4ae432d75b7c784608442f0d0c90
#
_cell.length_a   1.000
_cell.length_b   1.000
_cell.length_c   1.000
_cell.angle_alpha   90.00
_cell.angle_beta   90.00
_cell.angle_gamma   90.00
#
_symmetry.space_group_name_H-M   'P 1'
#
loop_
_entity.id
_entity.type
_entity.pdbx_description
1 polymer ?
#
loop_
_entity_poly.entity_id
_entity_poly.type
_entity_poly.pdbx_seq_one_letter_code
_entity_poly.pdbx_strand_id
1 'polypeptide(L)'
;MPSTTRVLIRPEHVTDYVDIAALHARAFGNRTTEPLIVALHRSRRAFDPELSLVAEIDGRLVGHVLFSPHQIRLLGSTVPAVNLAPIAVEPAYQGQGIGGQLINEGHMIAASKGYLVSFLLGHPTYYPRFGYQTHAYGSSHLLLPLEEPSQEPLEVRSPAEEDVPALCELWQHEEQGVDMALFPGRDLLDWLSPHPAIQARVYLHSGTLVGYTRIHQNQPTHPRFFLARDAETARAMVSTIAKKLKTQAQDLLFTLPFHPLSASAQALGKATCQSWEAAMACELGPSPLPDYLAQVRAEQHPIGRPLWPTLFDLDE
;
A
#
# COMPACT_ATOMS: atom_id res chain seq x y z
N MET A 1 1.23 -2.04 47.59
CA MET A 1 0.40 -2.10 46.39
C MET A 1 1.29 -1.66 45.26
N PRO A 2 1.57 -2.45 44.22
CA PRO A 2 2.27 -1.93 43.05
C PRO A 2 1.40 -0.81 42.47
N SER A 3 1.97 0.38 42.35
CA SER A 3 1.36 1.52 41.65
C SER A 3 1.01 1.04 40.24
N THR A 4 -0.26 0.97 39.90
CA THR A 4 -0.69 0.71 38.52
C THR A 4 -0.26 1.91 37.71
N THR A 5 0.87 1.83 37.05
CA THR A 5 1.38 2.89 36.16
C THR A 5 0.32 3.11 35.08
N ARG A 6 -0.36 4.25 35.13
CA ARG A 6 -1.47 4.55 34.20
C ARG A 6 -0.88 4.93 32.84
N VAL A 7 -1.21 4.18 31.81
CA VAL A 7 -0.92 4.55 30.42
C VAL A 7 -1.95 5.58 29.97
N LEU A 8 -1.49 6.74 29.49
CA LEU A 8 -2.31 7.73 28.81
C LEU A 8 -2.15 7.56 27.31
N ILE A 9 -3.26 7.38 26.58
CA ILE A 9 -3.25 7.39 25.12
C ILE A 9 -3.90 8.68 24.64
N ARG A 10 -3.27 9.35 23.70
CA ARG A 10 -3.72 10.60 23.09
C ARG A 10 -3.22 10.73 21.64
N PRO A 11 -3.86 11.59 20.81
CA PRO A 11 -3.26 12.01 19.56
C PRO A 11 -1.87 12.63 19.76
N GLU A 12 -1.03 12.51 18.73
CA GLU A 12 0.28 13.13 18.73
C GLU A 12 0.18 14.67 18.67
N HIS A 13 1.19 15.34 19.20
CA HIS A 13 1.41 16.78 19.02
C HIS A 13 2.70 16.99 18.21
N VAL A 14 2.86 18.16 17.61
CA VAL A 14 4.09 18.52 16.86
C VAL A 14 5.34 18.39 17.73
N THR A 15 5.22 18.65 19.04
CA THR A 15 6.30 18.49 20.02
C THR A 15 6.76 17.04 20.20
N ASP A 16 5.95 16.05 19.84
CA ASP A 16 6.24 14.63 20.01
C ASP A 16 7.06 14.06 18.84
N TYR A 17 7.17 14.76 17.71
CA TYR A 17 7.72 14.23 16.48
C TYR A 17 9.12 13.65 16.61
N VAL A 18 10.00 14.31 17.36
CA VAL A 18 11.37 13.86 17.60
C VAL A 18 11.39 12.59 18.44
N ASP A 19 10.59 12.55 19.50
CA ASP A 19 10.50 11.40 20.41
C ASP A 19 9.85 10.20 19.71
N ILE A 20 8.83 10.41 18.88
CA ILE A 20 8.22 9.37 18.04
C ILE A 20 9.26 8.78 17.07
N ALA A 21 10.04 9.62 16.38
CA ALA A 21 11.08 9.15 15.47
C ALA A 21 12.13 8.31 16.20
N ALA A 22 12.59 8.77 17.36
CA ALA A 22 13.54 8.06 18.19
C ALA A 22 12.98 6.74 18.75
N LEU A 23 11.70 6.72 19.14
CA LEU A 23 10.99 5.53 19.60
C LEU A 23 10.95 4.45 18.49
N HIS A 24 10.53 4.83 17.27
CA HIS A 24 10.51 3.91 16.14
C HIS A 24 11.91 3.37 15.83
N ALA A 25 12.92 4.24 15.76
CA ALA A 25 14.29 3.79 15.51
C ALA A 25 14.73 2.73 16.53
N ARG A 26 14.50 2.96 17.83
CA ARG A 26 14.85 1.98 18.88
C ARG A 26 14.04 0.68 18.79
N ALA A 27 12.74 0.77 18.53
CA ALA A 27 11.85 -0.38 18.46
C ALA A 27 12.18 -1.29 17.25
N PHE A 28 12.67 -0.71 16.15
CA PHE A 28 13.02 -1.42 14.91
C PHE A 28 14.52 -1.63 14.71
N GLY A 29 15.31 -1.70 15.80
CA GLY A 29 16.72 -2.05 15.74
C GLY A 29 17.61 -0.98 15.12
N ASN A 30 17.33 0.29 15.39
CA ASN A 30 18.00 1.49 14.90
C ASN A 30 17.88 1.71 13.36
N ARG A 31 16.79 1.21 12.78
CA ARG A 31 16.43 1.51 11.38
C ARG A 31 15.78 2.89 11.29
N THR A 32 15.87 3.49 10.10
CA THR A 32 15.31 4.83 9.83
C THR A 32 14.06 4.78 8.95
N THR A 33 13.71 3.62 8.43
CA THR A 33 12.58 3.43 7.50
C THR A 33 11.25 3.80 8.16
N GLU A 34 10.95 3.24 9.33
CA GLU A 34 9.69 3.47 10.02
C GLU A 34 9.51 4.94 10.48
N PRO A 35 10.53 5.60 11.08
CA PRO A 35 10.46 7.04 11.33
C PRO A 35 10.19 7.88 10.08
N LEU A 36 10.81 7.51 8.95
CA LEU A 36 10.64 8.22 7.69
C LEU A 36 9.24 8.02 7.12
N ILE A 37 8.68 6.81 7.19
CA ILE A 37 7.29 6.53 6.80
C ILE A 37 6.33 7.44 7.56
N VAL A 38 6.46 7.54 8.90
CA VAL A 38 5.62 8.43 9.71
C VAL A 38 5.77 9.90 9.28
N ALA A 39 7.01 10.36 9.06
CA ALA A 39 7.27 11.74 8.63
C ALA A 39 6.65 12.05 7.24
N LEU A 40 6.72 11.09 6.31
CA LEU A 40 6.13 11.24 4.99
C LEU A 40 4.60 11.25 5.03
N HIS A 41 3.97 10.43 5.90
CA HIS A 41 2.52 10.49 6.09
C HIS A 41 2.05 11.87 6.54
N ARG A 42 2.77 12.52 7.47
CA ARG A 42 2.44 13.87 7.96
C ARG A 42 2.48 14.93 6.86
N SER A 43 3.22 14.70 5.76
CA SER A 43 3.28 15.61 4.61
C SER A 43 2.12 15.43 3.61
N ARG A 44 1.28 14.42 3.79
CA ARG A 44 0.17 14.12 2.89
C ARG A 44 -1.12 14.81 3.32
N ARG A 45 -1.94 15.25 2.38
CA ARG A 45 -3.27 15.84 2.67
C ARG A 45 -4.22 14.88 3.37
N ALA A 46 -4.06 13.57 3.13
CA ALA A 46 -4.86 12.53 3.76
C ALA A 46 -4.45 12.26 5.22
N PHE A 47 -3.36 12.83 5.72
CA PHE A 47 -2.94 12.64 7.11
C PHE A 47 -3.98 13.18 8.08
N ASP A 48 -4.38 12.34 9.02
CA ASP A 48 -5.29 12.71 10.10
C ASP A 48 -4.55 12.59 11.45
N PRO A 49 -4.23 13.72 12.12
CA PRO A 49 -3.46 13.68 13.37
C PRO A 49 -4.19 12.97 14.52
N GLU A 50 -5.52 12.85 14.49
CA GLU A 50 -6.28 12.09 15.49
C GLU A 50 -6.12 10.57 15.33
N LEU A 51 -5.59 10.12 14.19
CA LEU A 51 -5.28 8.71 13.89
C LEU A 51 -3.79 8.37 14.08
N SER A 52 -2.99 9.31 14.59
CA SER A 52 -1.60 9.12 15.00
C SER A 52 -1.53 9.23 16.52
N LEU A 53 -1.42 8.08 17.21
CA LEU A 53 -1.60 8.01 18.66
C LEU A 53 -0.29 7.72 19.37
N VAL A 54 -0.08 8.37 20.49
CA VAL A 54 1.02 8.11 21.43
C VAL A 54 0.51 7.49 22.72
N ALA A 55 1.30 6.60 23.32
CA ALA A 55 1.14 6.12 24.67
C ALA A 55 2.18 6.76 25.58
N GLU A 56 1.75 7.34 26.68
CA GLU A 56 2.58 8.07 27.62
C GLU A 56 2.48 7.46 29.03
N ILE A 57 3.62 7.36 29.70
CA ILE A 57 3.76 6.94 31.10
C ILE A 57 4.64 7.97 31.79
N ASP A 58 4.12 8.59 32.85
CA ASP A 58 4.85 9.58 33.68
C ASP A 58 5.50 10.70 32.83
N GLY A 59 4.80 11.19 31.81
CA GLY A 59 5.28 12.24 30.91
C GLY A 59 6.29 11.79 29.86
N ARG A 60 6.52 10.46 29.72
CA ARG A 60 7.44 9.89 28.72
C ARG A 60 6.68 9.10 27.68
N LEU A 61 6.99 9.33 26.39
CA LEU A 61 6.45 8.53 25.30
C LEU A 61 7.06 7.11 25.32
N VAL A 62 6.18 6.11 25.38
CA VAL A 62 6.52 4.69 25.44
C VAL A 62 5.90 3.87 24.31
N GLY A 63 5.03 4.47 23.51
CA GLY A 63 4.40 3.82 22.36
C GLY A 63 3.88 4.83 21.35
N HIS A 64 3.77 4.38 20.09
CA HIS A 64 3.16 5.14 19.00
C HIS A 64 2.53 4.18 17.99
N VAL A 65 1.38 4.57 17.42
CA VAL A 65 0.76 3.89 16.27
C VAL A 65 0.22 4.92 15.30
N LEU A 66 0.38 4.64 14.01
CA LEU A 66 -0.23 5.41 12.94
C LEU A 66 -1.27 4.57 12.21
N PHE A 67 -2.49 5.11 12.09
CA PHE A 67 -3.52 4.64 11.18
C PHE A 67 -3.64 5.62 10.02
N SER A 68 -3.25 5.22 8.83
CA SER A 68 -3.31 6.09 7.66
C SER A 68 -4.60 5.88 6.87
N PRO A 69 -5.35 6.96 6.53
CA PRO A 69 -6.58 6.89 5.76
C PRO A 69 -6.36 6.40 4.33
N HIS A 70 -7.22 5.50 3.87
CA HIS A 70 -7.26 4.97 2.51
C HIS A 70 -8.70 4.73 2.04
N GLN A 71 -8.85 4.53 0.74
CA GLN A 71 -10.03 3.92 0.14
C GLN A 71 -9.61 2.61 -0.51
N ILE A 72 -10.31 1.53 -0.17
CA ILE A 72 -10.10 0.21 -0.78
C ILE A 72 -11.33 -0.20 -1.59
N ARG A 73 -11.11 -1.14 -2.52
CA ARG A 73 -12.21 -1.79 -3.24
C ARG A 73 -12.56 -3.09 -2.53
N LEU A 74 -13.86 -3.37 -2.37
CA LEU A 74 -14.37 -4.66 -1.88
C LEU A 74 -15.68 -4.98 -2.56
N LEU A 75 -15.75 -6.10 -3.29
CA LEU A 75 -16.92 -6.59 -4.01
C LEU A 75 -17.62 -5.49 -4.83
N GLY A 76 -16.82 -4.73 -5.60
CA GLY A 76 -17.30 -3.64 -6.44
C GLY A 76 -17.60 -2.32 -5.70
N SER A 77 -17.54 -2.29 -4.37
CA SER A 77 -17.76 -1.09 -3.57
C SER A 77 -16.45 -0.39 -3.22
N THR A 78 -16.49 0.94 -3.06
CA THR A 78 -15.40 1.70 -2.46
C THR A 78 -15.66 1.83 -0.96
N VAL A 79 -14.70 1.40 -0.14
CA VAL A 79 -14.83 1.30 1.31
C VAL A 79 -13.79 2.19 1.98
N PRO A 80 -14.17 3.10 2.89
CA PRO A 80 -13.24 3.85 3.72
C PRO A 80 -12.47 2.88 4.63
N ALA A 81 -11.15 2.95 4.59
CA ALA A 81 -10.29 2.06 5.37
C ALA A 81 -9.11 2.79 5.97
N VAL A 82 -8.48 2.20 6.97
CA VAL A 82 -7.22 2.67 7.54
C VAL A 82 -6.16 1.57 7.45
N ASN A 83 -4.94 1.95 7.07
CA ASN A 83 -3.78 1.08 7.18
C ASN A 83 -3.11 1.31 8.53
N LEU A 84 -2.94 0.26 9.33
CA LEU A 84 -2.17 0.30 10.57
C LEU A 84 -0.69 0.04 10.25
N ALA A 85 0.09 1.11 10.12
CA ALA A 85 1.54 1.05 9.91
C ALA A 85 2.17 2.44 10.04
N PRO A 86 3.27 2.56 10.83
CA PRO A 86 3.85 1.58 11.74
C PRO A 86 3.26 1.64 13.16
N ILE A 87 3.56 0.62 13.98
CA ILE A 87 3.34 0.63 15.43
C ILE A 87 4.65 0.31 16.15
N ALA A 88 4.96 1.06 17.19
CA ALA A 88 6.15 0.87 18.02
C ALA A 88 5.82 0.96 19.50
N VAL A 89 6.48 0.13 20.31
CA VAL A 89 6.51 0.23 21.78
C VAL A 89 7.96 0.19 22.20
N GLU A 90 8.35 1.10 23.09
CA GLU A 90 9.70 1.17 23.69
C GLU A 90 10.11 -0.22 24.19
N PRO A 91 11.28 -0.76 23.81
CA PRO A 91 11.69 -2.12 24.18
C PRO A 91 11.54 -2.46 25.66
N ALA A 92 11.85 -1.51 26.56
CA ALA A 92 11.71 -1.71 27.99
C ALA A 92 10.26 -1.80 28.51
N TYR A 93 9.27 -1.44 27.67
CA TYR A 93 7.85 -1.45 28.00
C TYR A 93 7.04 -2.47 27.17
N GLN A 94 7.71 -3.26 26.33
CA GLN A 94 7.07 -4.33 25.58
C GLN A 94 6.54 -5.43 26.50
N GLY A 95 5.57 -6.21 26.04
CA GLY A 95 4.95 -7.28 26.85
C GLY A 95 3.95 -6.79 27.91
N GLN A 96 3.75 -5.48 28.08
CA GLN A 96 2.85 -4.89 29.10
C GLN A 96 1.47 -4.48 28.54
N GLY A 97 1.14 -4.86 27.31
CA GLY A 97 -0.17 -4.62 26.69
C GLY A 97 -0.34 -3.24 26.05
N ILE A 98 0.68 -2.37 26.04
CA ILE A 98 0.61 -1.00 25.51
C ILE A 98 0.24 -0.98 24.02
N GLY A 99 0.86 -1.84 23.22
CA GLY A 99 0.53 -1.96 21.79
C GLY A 99 -0.93 -2.33 21.55
N GLY A 100 -1.48 -3.22 22.38
CA GLY A 100 -2.89 -3.57 22.31
C GLY A 100 -3.84 -2.43 22.68
N GLN A 101 -3.49 -1.63 23.68
CA GLN A 101 -4.27 -0.43 24.04
C GLN A 101 -4.25 0.59 22.89
N LEU A 102 -3.10 0.84 22.28
CA LEU A 102 -2.98 1.72 21.10
C LEU A 102 -3.83 1.25 19.92
N ILE A 103 -3.83 -0.06 19.63
CA ILE A 103 -4.65 -0.64 18.56
C ILE A 103 -6.13 -0.45 18.83
N ASN A 104 -6.60 -0.79 20.04
CA ASN A 104 -8.01 -0.69 20.40
C ASN A 104 -8.50 0.78 20.37
N GLU A 105 -7.71 1.71 20.90
CA GLU A 105 -8.05 3.14 20.85
C GLU A 105 -8.11 3.64 19.41
N GLY A 106 -7.11 3.28 18.58
CA GLY A 106 -7.10 3.65 17.17
C GLY A 106 -8.29 3.07 16.39
N HIS A 107 -8.72 1.84 16.68
CA HIS A 107 -9.93 1.26 16.09
C HIS A 107 -11.19 2.04 16.48
N MET A 108 -11.33 2.42 17.75
CA MET A 108 -12.48 3.21 18.21
C MET A 108 -12.53 4.58 17.51
N ILE A 109 -11.39 5.26 17.42
CA ILE A 109 -11.31 6.56 16.75
C ILE A 109 -11.59 6.40 15.25
N ALA A 110 -10.97 5.43 14.57
CA ALA A 110 -11.20 5.18 13.16
C ALA A 110 -12.68 4.87 12.87
N ALA A 111 -13.30 3.99 13.65
CA ALA A 111 -14.72 3.67 13.53
C ALA A 111 -15.63 4.91 13.72
N SER A 112 -15.33 5.76 14.72
CA SER A 112 -16.07 6.99 14.97
C SER A 112 -15.99 8.01 13.83
N LYS A 113 -14.90 7.94 13.04
CA LYS A 113 -14.68 8.76 11.83
C LYS A 113 -15.28 8.13 10.55
N GLY A 114 -15.92 6.97 10.66
CA GLY A 114 -16.59 6.30 9.54
C GLY A 114 -15.68 5.40 8.72
N TYR A 115 -14.49 5.05 9.19
CA TYR A 115 -13.69 4.00 8.58
C TYR A 115 -14.29 2.64 8.95
N LEU A 116 -14.46 1.79 7.95
CA LEU A 116 -15.17 0.52 8.09
C LEU A 116 -14.22 -0.68 8.15
N VAL A 117 -12.98 -0.53 7.69
CA VAL A 117 -11.98 -1.60 7.63
C VAL A 117 -10.63 -1.06 8.11
N SER A 118 -9.93 -1.85 8.93
CA SER A 118 -8.50 -1.68 9.19
C SER A 118 -7.73 -2.82 8.56
N PHE A 119 -6.57 -2.55 7.94
CA PHE A 119 -5.73 -3.56 7.33
C PHE A 119 -4.26 -3.32 7.63
N LEU A 120 -3.45 -4.37 7.57
CA LEU A 120 -2.02 -4.32 7.88
C LEU A 120 -1.25 -5.52 7.32
N LEU A 121 0.08 -5.40 7.24
CA LEU A 121 1.01 -6.52 7.18
C LEU A 121 1.69 -6.68 8.54
N GLY A 122 1.61 -7.88 9.16
CA GLY A 122 2.19 -8.05 10.48
C GLY A 122 2.23 -9.49 10.98
N HIS A 123 2.57 -9.66 12.25
CA HIS A 123 2.72 -10.97 12.87
C HIS A 123 1.38 -11.71 12.98
N PRO A 124 1.21 -12.87 12.35
CA PRO A 124 -0.08 -13.58 12.27
C PRO A 124 -0.59 -14.10 13.63
N THR A 125 0.26 -14.15 14.66
CA THR A 125 -0.11 -14.57 16.02
C THR A 125 -0.44 -13.38 16.94
N TYR A 126 -0.14 -12.16 16.53
CA TYR A 126 -0.36 -10.98 17.38
C TYR A 126 -1.70 -10.28 17.08
N TYR A 127 -1.94 -9.91 15.83
CA TYR A 127 -3.07 -9.08 15.44
C TYR A 127 -4.45 -9.75 15.47
N PRO A 128 -4.58 -11.08 15.32
CA PRO A 128 -5.89 -11.73 15.47
C PRO A 128 -6.58 -11.50 16.83
N ARG A 129 -5.81 -11.19 17.88
CA ARG A 129 -6.35 -10.82 19.20
C ARG A 129 -7.15 -9.52 19.20
N PHE A 130 -7.03 -8.71 18.13
CA PHE A 130 -7.71 -7.44 17.92
C PHE A 130 -8.72 -7.50 16.77
N GLY A 131 -9.17 -8.71 16.40
CA GLY A 131 -10.18 -8.91 15.38
C GLY A 131 -9.65 -9.03 13.93
N TYR A 132 -8.35 -8.93 13.71
CA TYR A 132 -7.78 -9.12 12.38
C TYR A 132 -7.84 -10.57 11.93
N GLN A 133 -8.22 -10.78 10.67
CA GLN A 133 -8.24 -12.08 10.01
C GLN A 133 -7.05 -12.16 9.06
N THR A 134 -6.29 -13.25 9.16
CA THR A 134 -5.15 -13.55 8.27
C THR A 134 -5.61 -13.90 6.87
N HIS A 135 -4.69 -13.88 5.91
CA HIS A 135 -4.99 -14.20 4.51
C HIS A 135 -6.08 -13.31 3.90
N ALA A 136 -6.18 -12.05 4.34
CA ALA A 136 -7.20 -11.12 3.84
C ALA A 136 -6.87 -10.56 2.46
N TYR A 137 -5.59 -10.56 2.07
CA TYR A 137 -5.11 -10.15 0.76
C TYR A 137 -3.72 -10.75 0.50
N GLY A 138 -3.15 -10.43 -0.66
CA GLY A 138 -1.84 -10.97 -1.02
C GLY A 138 -1.16 -10.21 -2.14
N SER A 139 -0.54 -10.91 -3.06
CA SER A 139 0.02 -10.39 -4.29
C SER A 139 -0.61 -11.04 -5.51
N SER A 140 -0.45 -10.40 -6.64
CA SER A 140 -0.78 -10.98 -7.94
C SER A 140 0.29 -10.66 -8.96
N HIS A 141 0.44 -11.52 -9.94
CA HIS A 141 1.36 -11.28 -11.04
C HIS A 141 0.90 -12.00 -12.32
N LEU A 142 1.31 -11.42 -13.44
CA LEU A 142 1.18 -11.97 -14.78
C LEU A 142 2.56 -11.99 -15.41
N LEU A 143 2.95 -13.14 -15.95
CA LEU A 143 4.19 -13.28 -16.69
C LEU A 143 3.95 -12.92 -18.15
N LEU A 144 4.62 -11.89 -18.64
CA LEU A 144 4.53 -11.42 -20.01
C LEU A 144 5.90 -11.55 -20.69
N PRO A 145 6.06 -12.49 -21.63
CA PRO A 145 7.26 -12.56 -22.46
C PRO A 145 7.33 -11.33 -23.36
N LEU A 146 8.55 -10.86 -23.62
CA LEU A 146 8.76 -9.82 -24.61
C LEU A 146 8.54 -10.41 -26.00
N GLU A 147 7.49 -9.96 -26.67
CA GLU A 147 7.25 -10.21 -28.10
C GLU A 147 8.06 -9.22 -28.94
N GLU A 148 7.96 -9.31 -30.27
CA GLU A 148 8.65 -8.37 -31.16
C GLU A 148 8.35 -6.91 -30.79
N PRO A 149 9.35 -6.02 -30.89
CA PRO A 149 9.17 -4.62 -30.48
C PRO A 149 8.00 -3.98 -31.20
N SER A 150 7.08 -3.37 -30.41
CA SER A 150 6.04 -2.50 -30.97
C SER A 150 6.65 -1.45 -31.88
N GLN A 151 6.07 -1.25 -33.07
CA GLN A 151 6.55 -0.27 -34.04
C GLN A 151 6.23 1.17 -33.64
N GLU A 152 5.22 1.38 -32.78
CA GLU A 152 4.83 2.71 -32.34
C GLU A 152 5.56 3.11 -31.05
N PRO A 153 6.43 4.12 -31.10
CA PRO A 153 7.14 4.59 -29.91
C PRO A 153 6.18 5.33 -28.97
N LEU A 154 6.18 4.94 -27.68
CA LEU A 154 5.57 5.72 -26.63
C LEU A 154 6.54 6.83 -26.16
N GLU A 155 6.04 8.03 -26.01
CA GLU A 155 6.77 9.08 -25.31
C GLU A 155 6.77 8.76 -23.81
N VAL A 156 7.93 8.94 -23.14
CA VAL A 156 8.09 8.59 -21.72
C VAL A 156 8.73 9.75 -20.98
N ARG A 157 8.04 10.21 -19.92
CA ARG A 157 8.55 11.27 -19.04
C ARG A 157 8.17 11.01 -17.59
N SER A 158 8.66 11.82 -16.67
CA SER A 158 8.18 11.82 -15.29
C SER A 158 6.75 12.38 -15.21
N PRO A 159 5.93 11.90 -14.24
CA PRO A 159 4.62 12.48 -13.97
C PRO A 159 4.73 13.96 -13.58
N ALA A 160 3.69 14.71 -13.90
CA ALA A 160 3.50 16.10 -13.52
C ALA A 160 2.09 16.30 -12.93
N GLU A 161 1.84 17.47 -12.33
CA GLU A 161 0.56 17.76 -11.65
C GLU A 161 -0.65 17.61 -12.58
N GLU A 162 -0.49 18.04 -13.83
CA GLU A 162 -1.52 17.93 -14.88
C GLU A 162 -1.89 16.49 -15.26
N ASP A 163 -1.03 15.52 -14.97
CA ASP A 163 -1.28 14.10 -15.26
C ASP A 163 -2.20 13.43 -14.25
N VAL A 164 -2.30 13.98 -13.03
CA VAL A 164 -2.98 13.31 -11.91
C VAL A 164 -4.43 12.92 -12.22
N PRO A 165 -5.26 13.75 -12.86
CA PRO A 165 -6.62 13.35 -13.24
C PRO A 165 -6.62 12.10 -14.14
N ALA A 166 -5.80 12.09 -15.20
CA ALA A 166 -5.71 10.95 -16.13
C ALA A 166 -5.13 9.70 -15.47
N LEU A 167 -4.19 9.84 -14.52
CA LEU A 167 -3.67 8.73 -13.72
C LEU A 167 -4.75 8.12 -12.82
N CYS A 168 -5.61 8.95 -12.22
CA CYS A 168 -6.73 8.47 -11.42
C CYS A 168 -7.75 7.70 -12.28
N GLU A 169 -8.07 8.20 -13.47
CA GLU A 169 -8.96 7.52 -14.42
C GLU A 169 -8.37 6.18 -14.88
N LEU A 170 -7.09 6.16 -15.22
CA LEU A 170 -6.38 4.94 -15.63
C LEU A 170 -6.35 3.90 -14.50
N TRP A 171 -6.09 4.32 -13.26
CA TRP A 171 -6.16 3.43 -12.09
C TRP A 171 -7.58 2.89 -11.91
N GLN A 172 -8.58 3.75 -11.97
CA GLN A 172 -9.96 3.32 -11.80
C GLN A 172 -10.38 2.33 -12.88
N HIS A 173 -9.97 2.55 -14.13
CA HIS A 173 -10.23 1.62 -15.23
C HIS A 173 -9.58 0.25 -14.98
N GLU A 174 -8.30 0.23 -14.60
CA GLU A 174 -7.54 -1.01 -14.47
C GLU A 174 -7.91 -1.80 -13.20
N GLU A 175 -8.20 -1.11 -12.10
CA GLU A 175 -8.34 -1.71 -10.77
C GLU A 175 -9.79 -1.78 -10.26
N GLN A 176 -10.79 -1.37 -11.05
CA GLN A 176 -12.20 -1.31 -10.60
C GLN A 176 -12.76 -2.67 -10.12
N GLY A 177 -12.27 -3.78 -10.65
CA GLY A 177 -12.69 -5.14 -10.29
C GLY A 177 -11.81 -5.80 -9.24
N VAL A 178 -10.71 -5.17 -8.82
CA VAL A 178 -9.71 -5.78 -7.94
C VAL A 178 -10.02 -5.44 -6.48
N ASP A 179 -10.29 -6.46 -5.67
CA ASP A 179 -10.50 -6.26 -4.25
C ASP A 179 -9.18 -5.93 -3.53
N MET A 180 -9.29 -5.23 -2.41
CA MET A 180 -8.17 -4.67 -1.63
C MET A 180 -7.29 -3.69 -2.41
N ALA A 181 -7.66 -3.33 -3.66
CA ALA A 181 -6.95 -2.30 -4.41
C ALA A 181 -7.01 -0.95 -3.67
N LEU A 182 -5.83 -0.36 -3.44
CA LEU A 182 -5.68 0.93 -2.76
C LEU A 182 -5.69 2.05 -3.79
N PHE A 183 -6.60 3.01 -3.62
CA PHE A 183 -6.56 4.22 -4.42
C PHE A 183 -5.32 5.05 -4.04
N PRO A 184 -4.42 5.39 -4.98
CA PRO A 184 -3.16 6.07 -4.67
C PRO A 184 -3.35 7.45 -4.03
N GLY A 185 -4.26 8.24 -4.57
CA GLY A 185 -4.52 9.62 -4.13
C GLY A 185 -4.62 10.59 -5.30
N ARG A 186 -4.86 11.88 -4.99
CA ARG A 186 -5.12 12.95 -5.96
C ARG A 186 -4.04 14.02 -6.00
N ASP A 187 -2.94 13.81 -5.29
CA ASP A 187 -1.78 14.70 -5.30
C ASP A 187 -0.64 14.07 -6.11
N LEU A 188 0.20 14.87 -6.76
CA LEU A 188 1.34 14.39 -7.53
C LEU A 188 2.26 13.50 -6.67
N LEU A 189 2.43 13.84 -5.40
CA LEU A 189 3.24 13.04 -4.48
C LEU A 189 2.71 11.62 -4.25
N ASP A 190 1.44 11.35 -4.50
CA ASP A 190 0.87 9.99 -4.40
C ASP A 190 1.33 9.08 -5.55
N TRP A 191 1.90 9.68 -6.60
CA TRP A 191 2.39 9.00 -7.80
C TRP A 191 3.93 9.02 -7.93
N LEU A 192 4.63 9.78 -7.08
CA LEU A 192 6.09 9.87 -7.07
C LEU A 192 6.68 9.08 -5.89
N SER A 193 7.64 8.19 -6.18
CA SER A 193 8.35 7.47 -5.12
C SER A 193 9.33 8.39 -4.39
N PRO A 194 9.38 8.34 -3.05
CA PRO A 194 10.42 9.03 -2.28
C PRO A 194 11.77 8.30 -2.38
N HIS A 195 11.82 7.07 -2.85
CA HIS A 195 13.05 6.29 -2.98
C HIS A 195 13.79 6.65 -4.28
N PRO A 196 15.08 7.06 -4.23
CA PRO A 196 15.81 7.55 -5.40
C PRO A 196 16.02 6.50 -6.50
N ALA A 197 16.05 5.22 -6.15
CA ALA A 197 16.21 4.13 -7.11
C ALA A 197 14.87 3.69 -7.77
N ILE A 198 13.72 4.22 -7.33
CA ILE A 198 12.42 3.88 -7.90
C ILE A 198 11.93 5.03 -8.76
N GLN A 199 11.79 4.76 -10.05
CA GLN A 199 11.37 5.74 -11.03
C GLN A 199 9.89 5.60 -11.37
N ALA A 200 9.15 6.70 -11.20
CA ALA A 200 7.81 6.87 -11.74
C ALA A 200 7.88 7.40 -13.16
N ARG A 201 7.12 6.81 -14.09
CA ARG A 201 7.06 7.22 -15.50
C ARG A 201 5.63 7.17 -16.01
N VAL A 202 5.24 8.19 -16.77
CA VAL A 202 4.04 8.20 -17.61
C VAL A 202 4.42 7.88 -19.05
N TYR A 203 3.50 7.20 -19.73
CA TYR A 203 3.61 6.82 -21.13
C TYR A 203 2.51 7.52 -21.91
N LEU A 204 2.91 8.20 -22.99
CA LEU A 204 1.98 8.94 -23.84
C LEU A 204 2.00 8.37 -25.25
N HIS A 205 0.81 8.28 -25.83
CA HIS A 205 0.62 7.99 -27.25
C HIS A 205 -0.06 9.18 -27.89
N SER A 206 0.60 9.81 -28.88
CA SER A 206 0.10 11.05 -29.54
C SER A 206 -0.35 12.12 -28.53
N GLY A 207 0.45 12.35 -27.49
CA GLY A 207 0.18 13.34 -26.45
C GLY A 207 -0.86 12.94 -25.40
N THR A 208 -1.53 11.80 -25.55
CA THR A 208 -2.52 11.29 -24.57
C THR A 208 -1.83 10.33 -23.60
N LEU A 209 -2.07 10.47 -22.30
CA LEU A 209 -1.57 9.55 -21.28
C LEU A 209 -2.28 8.20 -21.41
N VAL A 210 -1.49 7.14 -21.62
CA VAL A 210 -2.00 5.77 -21.83
C VAL A 210 -1.44 4.76 -20.85
N GLY A 211 -0.42 5.11 -20.07
CA GLY A 211 0.18 4.19 -19.11
C GLY A 211 1.00 4.89 -18.03
N TYR A 212 1.23 4.13 -16.96
CA TYR A 212 2.04 4.55 -15.82
C TYR A 212 2.82 3.37 -15.23
N THR A 213 4.06 3.62 -14.84
CA THR A 213 4.86 2.63 -14.10
C THR A 213 5.60 3.26 -12.93
N ARG A 214 5.87 2.41 -11.92
CA ARG A 214 6.81 2.67 -10.83
C ARG A 214 7.76 1.48 -10.75
N ILE A 215 9.05 1.70 -11.07
CA ILE A 215 10.03 0.63 -11.30
C ILE A 215 11.31 0.91 -10.53
N HIS A 216 11.77 -0.06 -9.76
CA HIS A 216 13.10 -0.03 -9.15
C HIS A 216 14.17 -0.28 -10.24
N GLN A 217 15.23 0.56 -10.27
CA GLN A 217 16.27 0.53 -11.32
C GLN A 217 16.97 -0.82 -11.45
N ASN A 218 17.13 -1.53 -10.33
CA ASN A 218 17.78 -2.86 -10.31
C ASN A 218 16.82 -4.01 -10.65
N GLN A 219 15.51 -3.74 -10.79
CA GLN A 219 14.47 -4.73 -11.08
C GLN A 219 13.55 -4.27 -12.21
N PRO A 220 14.08 -3.91 -13.39
CA PRO A 220 13.29 -3.25 -14.44
C PRO A 220 12.20 -4.14 -15.04
N THR A 221 12.30 -5.45 -14.93
CA THR A 221 11.29 -6.42 -15.39
C THR A 221 10.21 -6.73 -14.34
N HIS A 222 10.32 -6.13 -13.13
CA HIS A 222 9.39 -6.33 -12.02
C HIS A 222 8.86 -4.98 -11.54
N PRO A 223 8.00 -4.30 -12.30
CA PRO A 223 7.43 -3.03 -11.88
C PRO A 223 6.62 -3.20 -10.59
N ARG A 224 6.82 -2.32 -9.61
CA ARG A 224 6.02 -2.27 -8.38
C ARG A 224 4.59 -1.77 -8.65
N PHE A 225 4.44 -0.96 -9.69
CA PHE A 225 3.16 -0.41 -10.14
C PHE A 225 3.16 -0.38 -11.67
N PHE A 226 2.07 -0.84 -12.29
CA PHE A 226 1.93 -0.87 -13.73
C PHE A 226 0.45 -0.67 -14.10
N LEU A 227 0.15 0.41 -14.78
CA LEU A 227 -1.17 0.68 -15.34
C LEU A 227 -1.04 0.86 -16.84
N ALA A 228 -1.96 0.28 -17.59
CA ALA A 228 -2.07 0.44 -19.02
C ALA A 228 -3.53 0.64 -19.40
N ARG A 229 -3.79 1.46 -20.40
CA ARG A 229 -5.14 1.70 -20.90
C ARG A 229 -5.79 0.42 -21.46
N ASP A 230 -4.97 -0.45 -22.06
CA ASP A 230 -5.35 -1.70 -22.68
C ASP A 230 -4.14 -2.64 -22.84
N ALA A 231 -4.38 -3.85 -23.29
CA ALA A 231 -3.34 -4.89 -23.46
C ALA A 231 -2.29 -4.52 -24.53
N GLU A 232 -2.67 -3.81 -25.58
CA GLU A 232 -1.75 -3.35 -26.62
C GLU A 232 -0.79 -2.30 -26.03
N THR A 233 -1.31 -1.34 -25.32
CA THR A 233 -0.53 -0.35 -24.55
C THR A 233 0.43 -1.03 -23.58
N ALA A 234 -0.02 -2.06 -22.85
CA ALA A 234 0.84 -2.81 -21.93
C ALA A 234 2.04 -3.46 -22.64
N ARG A 235 1.82 -4.11 -23.79
CA ARG A 235 2.91 -4.67 -24.62
C ARG A 235 3.85 -3.58 -25.13
N ALA A 236 3.32 -2.44 -25.60
CA ALA A 236 4.13 -1.31 -26.06
C ALA A 236 4.98 -0.72 -24.94
N MET A 237 4.44 -0.63 -23.71
CA MET A 237 5.19 -0.17 -22.54
C MET A 237 6.31 -1.13 -22.18
N VAL A 238 6.06 -2.44 -22.12
CA VAL A 238 7.07 -3.49 -21.87
C VAL A 238 8.18 -3.42 -22.93
N SER A 239 7.82 -3.31 -24.21
CA SER A 239 8.79 -3.11 -25.31
C SER A 239 9.64 -1.85 -25.12
N THR A 240 9.02 -0.74 -24.69
CA THR A 240 9.71 0.53 -24.44
C THR A 240 10.69 0.44 -23.26
N ILE A 241 10.33 -0.30 -22.22
CA ILE A 241 11.22 -0.58 -21.08
C ILE A 241 12.39 -1.45 -21.53
N ALA A 242 12.11 -2.53 -22.25
CA ALA A 242 13.11 -3.49 -22.72
C ALA A 242 14.19 -2.84 -23.61
N LYS A 243 13.81 -1.90 -24.50
CA LYS A 243 14.76 -1.17 -25.36
C LYS A 243 15.87 -0.45 -24.56
N LYS A 244 15.62 -0.11 -23.29
CA LYS A 244 16.61 0.55 -22.41
C LYS A 244 17.56 -0.44 -21.72
N LEU A 245 17.22 -1.75 -21.72
CA LEU A 245 17.96 -2.74 -20.93
C LEU A 245 19.21 -3.29 -21.60
N LYS A 246 19.50 -2.93 -22.85
CA LYS A 246 20.69 -3.41 -23.62
C LYS A 246 20.88 -4.95 -23.65
N THR A 247 19.87 -5.73 -23.26
CA THR A 247 19.86 -7.18 -23.22
C THR A 247 19.22 -7.70 -24.50
N GLN A 248 19.62 -8.88 -24.98
CA GLN A 248 18.97 -9.50 -26.14
C GLN A 248 17.49 -9.74 -25.85
N ALA A 249 16.63 -9.22 -26.70
CA ALA A 249 15.18 -9.15 -26.48
C ALA A 249 14.49 -10.52 -26.32
N GLN A 250 15.11 -11.59 -26.82
CA GLN A 250 14.48 -12.91 -26.96
C GLN A 250 14.25 -13.68 -25.65
N ASP A 251 14.87 -13.25 -24.53
CA ASP A 251 14.80 -13.96 -23.25
C ASP A 251 14.21 -13.12 -22.10
N LEU A 252 13.65 -11.94 -22.39
CA LEU A 252 13.12 -11.09 -21.33
C LEU A 252 11.69 -11.50 -20.96
N LEU A 253 11.50 -11.85 -19.68
CA LEU A 253 10.22 -12.12 -19.07
C LEU A 253 9.90 -11.03 -18.07
N PHE A 254 8.77 -10.36 -18.26
CA PHE A 254 8.27 -9.34 -17.32
C PHE A 254 7.29 -9.96 -16.35
N THR A 255 7.44 -9.63 -15.07
CA THR A 255 6.49 -9.97 -14.00
C THR A 255 5.66 -8.73 -13.70
N LEU A 256 4.49 -8.62 -14.29
CA LEU A 256 3.61 -7.45 -14.15
C LEU A 256 2.65 -7.65 -12.98
N PRO A 257 2.34 -6.61 -12.17
CA PRO A 257 1.48 -6.72 -10.99
C PRO A 257 -0.01 -6.74 -11.35
N PHE A 258 -0.38 -7.41 -12.43
CA PHE A 258 -1.77 -7.57 -12.82
C PHE A 258 -2.48 -8.64 -11.98
N HIS A 259 -3.72 -8.36 -11.65
CA HIS A 259 -4.64 -9.27 -10.99
C HIS A 259 -5.55 -9.95 -12.03
N PRO A 260 -6.10 -11.16 -11.80
CA PRO A 260 -7.05 -11.78 -12.74
C PRO A 260 -8.26 -10.91 -13.09
N LEU A 261 -8.63 -9.98 -12.20
CA LEU A 261 -9.73 -9.03 -12.39
C LEU A 261 -9.28 -7.63 -12.84
N SER A 262 -7.99 -7.40 -13.07
CA SER A 262 -7.50 -6.18 -13.72
C SER A 262 -8.00 -6.12 -15.16
N ALA A 263 -8.39 -4.94 -15.65
CA ALA A 263 -9.04 -4.80 -16.95
C ALA A 263 -8.20 -5.36 -18.12
N SER A 264 -6.88 -5.11 -18.10
CA SER A 264 -5.98 -5.56 -19.16
C SER A 264 -5.52 -7.01 -19.03
N ALA A 265 -5.69 -7.65 -17.86
CA ALA A 265 -5.09 -8.95 -17.57
C ALA A 265 -5.58 -10.07 -18.51
N GLN A 266 -6.88 -10.14 -18.77
CA GLN A 266 -7.47 -11.24 -19.56
C GLN A 266 -6.94 -11.30 -21.00
N ALA A 267 -6.63 -10.16 -21.60
CA ALA A 267 -6.11 -10.07 -22.96
C ALA A 267 -4.57 -10.25 -23.03
N LEU A 268 -3.89 -10.21 -21.88
CA LEU A 268 -2.43 -10.38 -21.80
C LEU A 268 -2.01 -11.80 -21.45
N GLY A 269 -2.82 -12.52 -20.67
CA GLY A 269 -2.52 -13.88 -20.25
C GLY A 269 -3.16 -14.23 -18.91
N LYS A 270 -2.64 -15.30 -18.30
CA LYS A 270 -3.16 -15.78 -17.02
C LYS A 270 -2.42 -15.12 -15.87
N ALA A 271 -3.08 -14.22 -15.15
CA ALA A 271 -2.59 -13.72 -13.88
C ALA A 271 -2.84 -14.74 -12.75
N THR A 272 -1.94 -14.78 -11.79
CA THR A 272 -2.00 -15.64 -10.60
C THR A 272 -2.01 -14.79 -9.34
N CYS A 273 -2.67 -15.29 -8.30
CA CYS A 273 -2.70 -14.67 -6.98
C CYS A 273 -2.01 -15.56 -5.95
N GLN A 274 -1.39 -14.92 -4.97
CA GLN A 274 -0.78 -15.57 -3.81
C GLN A 274 -1.28 -14.90 -2.54
N SER A 275 -1.87 -15.67 -1.64
CA SER A 275 -2.30 -15.21 -0.32
C SER A 275 -1.11 -15.12 0.63
N TRP A 276 -1.13 -14.14 1.54
CA TRP A 276 -0.13 -13.98 2.58
C TRP A 276 -0.76 -14.08 3.96
N GLU A 277 -0.21 -14.94 4.81
CA GLU A 277 -0.67 -15.07 6.19
C GLU A 277 -0.54 -13.76 6.99
N ALA A 278 0.51 -13.01 6.73
CA ALA A 278 0.77 -11.71 7.34
C ALA A 278 -0.17 -10.59 6.89
N ALA A 279 -0.89 -10.79 5.77
CA ALA A 279 -1.82 -9.81 5.22
C ALA A 279 -3.18 -9.94 5.90
N MET A 280 -3.50 -8.98 6.76
CA MET A 280 -4.65 -9.07 7.64
C MET A 280 -5.58 -7.87 7.51
N ALA A 281 -6.88 -8.12 7.70
CA ALA A 281 -7.90 -7.10 7.76
C ALA A 281 -8.88 -7.34 8.91
N CYS A 282 -9.41 -6.24 9.45
CA CYS A 282 -10.37 -6.23 10.54
C CYS A 282 -11.54 -5.33 10.17
N GLU A 283 -12.76 -5.77 10.44
CA GLU A 283 -13.96 -4.96 10.29
C GLU A 283 -14.07 -4.00 11.49
N LEU A 284 -14.24 -2.71 11.22
CA LEU A 284 -14.47 -1.66 12.22
C LEU A 284 -15.94 -1.22 12.27
N GLY A 285 -16.69 -1.45 11.20
CA GLY A 285 -18.10 -1.16 11.05
C GLY A 285 -18.68 -1.94 9.87
N PRO A 286 -20.00 -1.97 9.67
CA PRO A 286 -20.65 -2.78 8.64
C PRO A 286 -20.04 -2.55 7.25
N SER A 287 -19.47 -3.60 6.65
CA SER A 287 -18.74 -3.53 5.39
C SER A 287 -18.86 -4.82 4.58
N PRO A 288 -18.47 -4.83 3.30
CA PRO A 288 -18.40 -6.05 2.49
C PRO A 288 -17.26 -7.01 2.90
N LEU A 289 -16.41 -6.67 3.87
CA LEU A 289 -15.23 -7.47 4.23
C LEU A 289 -15.56 -8.91 4.63
N PRO A 290 -16.58 -9.19 5.48
CA PRO A 290 -16.92 -10.57 5.85
C PRO A 290 -17.32 -11.42 4.66
N ASP A 291 -18.14 -10.87 3.76
CA ASP A 291 -18.60 -11.58 2.55
C ASP A 291 -17.47 -11.83 1.58
N TYR A 292 -16.58 -10.85 1.37
CA TYR A 292 -15.37 -11.00 0.57
C TYR A 292 -14.49 -12.13 1.12
N LEU A 293 -14.18 -12.11 2.42
CA LEU A 293 -13.35 -13.15 3.03
C LEU A 293 -14.00 -14.54 2.97
N ALA A 294 -15.33 -14.62 3.08
CA ALA A 294 -16.05 -15.88 2.93
C ALA A 294 -15.93 -16.45 1.51
N GLN A 295 -16.09 -15.60 0.48
CA GLN A 295 -15.96 -16.00 -0.93
C GLN A 295 -14.51 -16.41 -1.27
N VAL A 296 -13.51 -15.71 -0.76
CA VAL A 296 -12.09 -16.06 -0.96
C VAL A 296 -11.78 -17.43 -0.32
N ARG A 297 -12.24 -17.67 0.91
CA ARG A 297 -12.04 -18.97 1.60
C ARG A 297 -12.76 -20.13 0.89
N ALA A 298 -13.88 -19.85 0.27
CA ALA A 298 -14.63 -20.83 -0.52
C ALA A 298 -14.07 -21.02 -1.94
N GLU A 299 -12.97 -20.34 -2.29
CA GLU A 299 -12.36 -20.33 -3.62
C GLU A 299 -13.31 -19.87 -4.75
N GLN A 300 -14.36 -19.10 -4.38
CA GLN A 300 -15.34 -18.54 -5.29
C GLN A 300 -14.91 -17.18 -5.86
N HIS A 301 -13.92 -16.56 -5.23
CA HIS A 301 -13.40 -15.25 -5.61
C HIS A 301 -11.86 -15.23 -5.43
N PRO A 302 -11.12 -14.65 -6.39
CA PRO A 302 -9.67 -14.54 -6.24
C PRO A 302 -9.34 -13.60 -5.07
N ILE A 303 -8.26 -13.93 -4.35
CA ILE A 303 -7.80 -13.06 -3.28
C ILE A 303 -7.32 -11.74 -3.85
N GLY A 304 -7.78 -10.64 -3.27
CA GLY A 304 -7.40 -9.29 -3.66
C GLY A 304 -5.95 -8.92 -3.32
N ARG A 305 -5.50 -7.80 -3.86
CA ARG A 305 -4.15 -7.30 -3.59
C ARG A 305 -4.11 -5.77 -3.57
N PRO A 306 -3.37 -5.15 -2.66
CA PRO A 306 -3.02 -3.75 -2.76
C PRO A 306 -1.89 -3.54 -3.77
N LEU A 307 -1.94 -2.44 -4.53
CA LEU A 307 -0.75 -1.80 -5.07
C LEU A 307 -0.34 -0.74 -4.04
N TRP A 308 0.76 -1.01 -3.35
CA TRP A 308 1.14 -0.20 -2.19
C TRP A 308 1.40 1.27 -2.57
N PRO A 309 0.97 2.23 -1.74
CA PRO A 309 1.28 3.64 -1.92
C PRO A 309 2.79 3.90 -1.96
N THR A 310 3.18 5.01 -2.59
CA THR A 310 4.58 5.42 -2.75
C THR A 310 5.35 5.54 -1.43
N LEU A 311 4.65 5.78 -0.32
CA LEU A 311 5.23 5.89 1.03
C LEU A 311 5.91 4.59 1.50
N PHE A 312 5.46 3.44 1.00
CA PHE A 312 6.03 2.13 1.30
C PHE A 312 7.13 1.70 0.32
N ASP A 313 7.51 2.55 -0.62
CA ASP A 313 8.65 2.29 -1.51
C ASP A 313 10.02 2.35 -0.78
N LEU A 314 10.04 2.76 0.47
CA LEU A 314 11.25 2.84 1.31
C LEU A 314 11.70 1.48 1.85
N ASP A 315 10.81 0.48 1.87
CA ASP A 315 11.16 -0.87 2.28
C ASP A 315 11.95 -1.57 1.16
N GLU A 316 13.18 -2.00 1.48
CA GLU A 316 14.04 -2.81 0.61
C GLU A 316 13.68 -4.29 0.64
#